data_f6c9026538d407dcd39e6adfe5650d83
#
_entry.id   f6c9026538d407dcd39e6adfe5650d83
#
_cell.length_a   1.000
_cell.length_b   1.000
_cell.length_c   1.000
_cell.angle_alpha   90.00
_cell.angle_beta   90.00
_cell.angle_gamma   90.00
#
_symmetry.space_group_name_H-M   'P 1'
#
loop_
_entity.id
_entity.type
_entity.pdbx_description
1 polymer ?
#
loop_
_entity_poly.entity_id
_entity_poly.type
_entity_poly.pdbx_seq_one_letter_code
_entity_poly.pdbx_strand_id
1 'polypeptide(L)'
;MTRITKLLSEAAENPRLRQNYDLRTSSDDNSQRMLNALLPGTVVPIHRHPHSTENVFLLHGKLAEVLYEEERPGDGIEQKPDKAIGRRLHETARIVMDPSSGSYGCVVPAGTWHTVEVLEPSVIYESKDGKYGEDGSEAV
;
A
#
# COMPACT_ATOMS: atom_id res chain seq x y z
N MET A 1 -4.57 17.77 -19.77
CA MET A 1 -4.83 16.68 -18.81
C MET A 1 -3.67 16.58 -17.84
N THR A 2 -3.94 16.61 -16.55
CA THR A 2 -2.90 16.47 -15.52
C THR A 2 -2.42 15.03 -15.45
N ARG A 3 -1.25 14.83 -14.85
CA ARG A 3 -0.73 13.46 -14.61
C ARG A 3 -1.69 12.63 -13.75
N ILE A 4 -2.31 13.24 -12.75
CA ILE A 4 -3.29 12.55 -11.89
C ILE A 4 -4.49 12.07 -12.70
N THR A 5 -5.08 12.93 -13.52
CA THR A 5 -6.24 12.58 -14.36
C THR A 5 -5.90 11.46 -15.33
N LYS A 6 -4.73 11.55 -15.97
CA LYS A 6 -4.28 10.52 -16.93
C LYS A 6 -4.08 9.18 -16.23
N LEU A 7 -3.44 9.19 -15.06
CA LEU A 7 -3.16 7.98 -14.31
C LEU A 7 -4.44 7.28 -13.85
N LEU A 8 -5.44 8.06 -13.41
CA LEU A 8 -6.75 7.52 -13.04
C LEU A 8 -7.45 6.87 -14.25
N SER A 9 -7.36 7.48 -15.44
CA SER A 9 -7.91 6.90 -16.67
C SER A 9 -7.23 5.58 -17.01
N GLU A 10 -5.91 5.53 -16.89
CA GLU A 10 -5.14 4.30 -17.15
C GLU A 10 -5.50 3.20 -16.13
N ALA A 11 -5.70 3.55 -14.86
CA ALA A 11 -6.12 2.61 -13.84
C ALA A 11 -7.50 2.03 -14.14
N ALA A 12 -8.43 2.83 -14.67
CA ALA A 12 -9.76 2.37 -15.03
C ALA A 12 -9.75 1.32 -16.15
N GLU A 13 -8.76 1.39 -17.03
CA GLU A 13 -8.57 0.43 -18.13
C GLU A 13 -7.72 -0.78 -17.73
N ASN A 14 -7.07 -0.74 -16.58
CA ASN A 14 -6.25 -1.84 -16.08
C ASN A 14 -7.14 -2.88 -15.40
N PRO A 15 -7.00 -4.17 -15.73
CA PRO A 15 -7.80 -5.23 -15.08
C PRO A 15 -7.66 -5.27 -13.56
N ARG A 16 -6.53 -4.82 -13.02
CA ARG A 16 -6.30 -4.74 -11.57
C ARG A 16 -6.83 -3.47 -10.93
N LEU A 17 -7.41 -2.55 -11.73
CA LEU A 17 -7.95 -1.26 -11.26
C LEU A 17 -6.91 -0.42 -10.52
N ARG A 18 -5.66 -0.49 -10.96
CA ARG A 18 -4.56 0.32 -10.43
C ARG A 18 -3.49 0.53 -11.50
N GLN A 19 -2.77 1.64 -11.38
CA GLN A 19 -1.71 2.00 -12.30
C GLN A 19 -0.67 2.82 -11.57
N ASN A 20 0.59 2.44 -11.67
CA ASN A 20 1.67 3.21 -11.07
C ASN A 20 2.41 4.05 -12.12
N TYR A 21 3.12 5.06 -11.63
CA TYR A 21 4.00 5.91 -12.39
C TYR A 21 5.30 6.10 -11.60
N ASP A 22 6.39 5.56 -12.15
CA ASP A 22 7.71 5.60 -11.51
C ASP A 22 8.32 7.00 -11.63
N LEU A 23 8.72 7.57 -10.49
CA LEU A 23 9.36 8.88 -10.43
C LEU A 23 10.89 8.78 -10.28
N ARG A 24 11.43 7.58 -10.24
CA ARG A 24 12.88 7.41 -10.15
C ARG A 24 13.56 7.97 -11.40
N THR A 25 14.79 8.46 -11.24
CA THR A 25 15.59 9.01 -12.34
C THR A 25 16.18 7.93 -13.24
N SER A 26 16.37 6.72 -12.72
CA SER A 26 16.87 5.57 -13.47
C SER A 26 16.53 4.28 -12.72
N SER A 27 16.72 3.14 -13.39
CA SER A 27 16.53 1.82 -12.78
C SER A 27 17.51 1.53 -11.64
N ASP A 28 18.63 2.25 -11.59
CA ASP A 28 19.65 2.12 -10.54
C ASP A 28 19.37 2.99 -9.31
N ASP A 29 18.36 3.84 -9.38
CA ASP A 29 17.98 4.71 -8.27
C ASP A 29 17.38 3.86 -7.14
N ASN A 30 18.04 3.85 -5.99
CA ASN A 30 17.66 3.09 -4.81
C ASN A 30 16.55 3.75 -4.00
N SER A 31 16.14 4.94 -4.35
CA SER A 31 15.08 5.66 -3.66
C SER A 31 13.78 5.51 -4.43
N GLN A 32 12.94 4.56 -4.03
CA GLN A 32 11.65 4.38 -4.67
C GLN A 32 10.76 5.58 -4.42
N ARG A 33 10.23 6.12 -5.50
CA ARG A 33 9.28 7.22 -5.49
C ARG A 33 8.30 6.97 -6.63
N MET A 34 7.02 6.88 -6.31
CA MET A 34 6.02 6.64 -7.35
C MET A 34 4.68 7.27 -7.02
N LEU A 35 3.94 7.56 -8.07
CA LEU A 35 2.51 7.80 -7.98
C LEU A 35 1.79 6.48 -8.23
N ASN A 36 0.70 6.25 -7.53
CA ASN A 36 -0.10 5.06 -7.73
C ASN A 36 -1.58 5.45 -7.73
N ALA A 37 -2.23 5.24 -8.86
CA ALA A 37 -3.68 5.42 -8.99
C ALA A 37 -4.38 4.12 -8.63
N LEU A 38 -5.37 4.22 -7.77
CA LEU A 38 -6.08 3.08 -7.20
C LEU A 38 -7.57 3.36 -7.26
N LEU A 39 -8.35 2.42 -7.80
CA LEU A 39 -9.80 2.55 -7.87
C LEU A 39 -10.49 1.64 -6.86
N PRO A 40 -11.70 2.01 -6.41
CA PRO A 40 -12.52 1.11 -5.60
C PRO A 40 -12.67 -0.25 -6.29
N GLY A 41 -12.53 -1.33 -5.53
CA GLY A 41 -12.55 -2.68 -6.05
C GLY A 41 -11.18 -3.28 -6.34
N THR A 42 -10.12 -2.46 -6.40
CA THR A 42 -8.76 -3.01 -6.52
C THR A 42 -8.42 -3.84 -5.28
N VAL A 43 -7.73 -4.94 -5.51
CA VAL A 43 -7.24 -5.82 -4.44
C VAL A 43 -5.73 -5.71 -4.38
N VAL A 44 -5.23 -5.15 -3.30
CA VAL A 44 -3.79 -5.10 -3.01
C VAL A 44 -3.50 -6.20 -1.99
N PRO A 45 -2.67 -7.19 -2.31
CA PRO A 45 -2.32 -8.23 -1.34
C PRO A 45 -1.74 -7.62 -0.06
N ILE A 46 -2.06 -8.23 1.08
CA ILE A 46 -1.40 -7.86 2.34
C ILE A 46 0.08 -8.21 2.17
N HIS A 47 0.94 -7.24 2.44
CA HIS A 47 2.39 -7.40 2.22
C HIS A 47 3.17 -6.57 3.24
N ARG A 48 4.46 -6.78 3.28
CA ARG A 48 5.38 -5.97 4.09
C ARG A 48 6.69 -5.73 3.34
N HIS A 49 7.37 -4.67 3.77
CA HIS A 49 8.72 -4.33 3.34
C HIS A 49 9.63 -4.50 4.56
N PRO A 50 10.35 -5.64 4.68
CA PRO A 50 11.06 -5.96 5.93
C PRO A 50 12.10 -4.94 6.36
N HIS A 51 12.71 -4.25 5.39
CA HIS A 51 13.86 -3.39 5.63
C HIS A 51 13.62 -1.93 5.31
N SER A 52 12.43 -1.56 4.88
CA SER A 52 12.13 -0.20 4.44
C SER A 52 10.85 0.33 5.08
N THR A 53 10.94 1.55 5.62
CA THR A 53 9.77 2.30 6.04
C THR A 53 9.19 2.99 4.82
N GLU A 54 7.89 2.91 4.64
CA GLU A 54 7.17 3.51 3.53
C GLU A 54 6.45 4.76 3.98
N ASN A 55 6.59 5.83 3.20
CA ASN A 55 5.82 7.06 3.38
C ASN A 55 4.72 7.10 2.32
N VAL A 56 3.50 7.38 2.73
CA VAL A 56 2.34 7.44 1.86
C VAL A 56 1.63 8.78 2.04
N PHE A 57 1.42 9.51 0.94
CA PHE A 57 0.63 10.73 0.92
C PHE A 57 -0.50 10.60 -0.08
N LEU A 58 -1.69 10.99 0.34
CA LEU A 58 -2.87 11.00 -0.53
C LEU A 58 -2.96 12.34 -1.26
N LEU A 59 -2.85 12.30 -2.58
CA LEU A 59 -2.94 13.50 -3.44
C LEU A 59 -4.36 13.75 -3.91
N HIS A 60 -5.17 12.71 -4.00
CA HIS A 60 -6.54 12.79 -4.50
C HIS A 60 -7.33 11.59 -3.99
N GLY A 61 -8.60 11.81 -3.66
CA GLY A 61 -9.51 10.74 -3.31
C GLY A 61 -9.63 10.48 -1.82
N LYS A 62 -9.90 9.22 -1.49
CA LYS A 62 -10.10 8.76 -0.12
C LYS A 62 -9.77 7.28 -0.03
N LEU A 63 -8.87 6.91 0.87
CA LEU A 63 -8.53 5.52 1.08
C LEU A 63 -8.04 5.28 2.50
N ALA A 64 -8.10 4.03 2.94
CA ALA A 64 -7.59 3.60 4.23
C ALA A 64 -6.31 2.79 4.04
N GLU A 65 -5.27 3.10 4.81
CA GLU A 65 -4.14 2.22 5.03
C GLU A 65 -4.47 1.31 6.19
N VAL A 66 -4.37 0.00 5.99
CA VAL A 66 -4.75 -1.00 6.98
C VAL A 66 -3.51 -1.76 7.42
N LEU A 67 -3.24 -1.74 8.71
CA LEU A 67 -2.05 -2.35 9.30
C LEU A 67 -2.44 -3.62 10.07
N TYR A 68 -1.54 -4.60 10.03
CA TYR A 68 -1.75 -5.91 10.66
C TYR A 68 -0.54 -6.31 11.50
N GLU A 69 -0.79 -7.14 12.48
CA GLU A 69 0.25 -7.84 13.24
C GLU A 69 0.05 -9.34 13.16
N GLU A 70 1.16 -10.08 13.24
CA GLU A 70 1.10 -11.52 13.36
C GLU A 70 0.59 -11.90 14.75
N GLU A 71 -0.32 -12.88 14.79
CA GLU A 71 -0.78 -13.42 16.06
C GLU A 71 0.32 -14.26 16.70
N ARG A 72 0.47 -14.10 18.01
CA ARG A 72 1.45 -14.86 18.79
C ARG A 72 0.85 -16.20 19.23
N PRO A 73 1.68 -17.24 19.33
CA PRO A 73 1.24 -18.49 19.96
C PRO A 73 0.70 -18.20 21.37
N GLY A 74 -0.52 -18.66 21.67
CA GLY A 74 -1.13 -18.51 22.98
C GLY A 74 -2.10 -17.36 23.15
N ASP A 75 -2.37 -16.55 22.12
CA ASP A 75 -3.34 -15.46 22.18
C ASP A 75 -4.82 -15.94 22.27
N GLY A 76 -5.04 -17.24 22.42
CA GLY A 76 -6.36 -17.81 22.70
C GLY A 76 -7.34 -17.79 21.53
N ILE A 77 -6.92 -17.34 20.38
CA ILE A 77 -7.74 -17.32 19.18
C ILE A 77 -7.37 -18.53 18.33
N GLU A 78 -8.27 -19.51 18.27
CA GLU A 78 -8.13 -20.63 17.36
C GLU A 78 -8.42 -20.19 15.93
N GLN A 79 -7.49 -19.52 15.31
CA GLN A 79 -7.57 -19.24 13.89
C GLN A 79 -6.68 -20.22 13.14
N LYS A 80 -7.20 -20.72 12.02
CA LYS A 80 -6.38 -21.54 11.14
C LYS A 80 -5.37 -20.63 10.43
N PRO A 81 -4.10 -21.04 10.33
CA PRO A 81 -3.11 -20.29 9.55
C PRO A 81 -3.60 -20.05 8.13
N ASP A 82 -3.23 -18.92 7.56
CA ASP A 82 -3.42 -18.70 6.13
C ASP A 82 -2.73 -19.86 5.38
N LYS A 83 -3.47 -20.52 4.50
CA LYS A 83 -2.97 -21.70 3.79
C LYS A 83 -1.80 -21.41 2.89
N ALA A 84 -1.67 -20.16 2.41
CA ALA A 84 -0.61 -19.77 1.48
C ALA A 84 0.74 -19.59 2.19
N ILE A 85 0.75 -19.13 3.46
CA ILE A 85 1.97 -18.75 4.17
C ILE A 85 2.06 -19.29 5.60
N GLY A 86 1.01 -19.91 6.12
CA GLY A 86 0.97 -20.40 7.51
C GLY A 86 0.96 -19.30 8.56
N ARG A 87 0.70 -18.04 8.19
CA ARG A 87 0.65 -16.88 9.08
C ARG A 87 -0.77 -16.48 9.40
N ARG A 88 -0.96 -16.05 10.63
CA ARG A 88 -2.22 -15.48 11.11
C ARG A 88 -1.99 -14.00 11.35
N LEU A 89 -2.83 -13.19 10.74
CA LEU A 89 -2.76 -11.74 10.86
C LEU A 89 -4.07 -11.20 11.44
N HIS A 90 -3.95 -10.16 12.25
CA HIS A 90 -5.12 -9.42 12.70
C HIS A 90 -4.90 -7.92 12.49
N GLU A 91 -5.96 -7.22 12.16
CA GLU A 91 -5.92 -5.77 11.94
C GLU A 91 -5.66 -5.05 13.26
N THR A 92 -4.65 -4.17 13.27
CA THR A 92 -4.30 -3.37 14.45
C THR A 92 -4.60 -1.90 14.29
N ALA A 93 -4.61 -1.40 13.06
CA ALA A 93 -4.91 0.01 12.80
C ALA A 93 -5.50 0.18 11.41
N ARG A 94 -6.36 1.19 11.31
CA ARG A 94 -6.95 1.60 10.05
C ARG A 94 -6.88 3.11 9.96
N ILE A 95 -6.06 3.61 9.06
CA ILE A 95 -5.79 5.04 8.93
C ILE A 95 -6.52 5.52 7.68
N VAL A 96 -7.66 6.20 7.87
CA VAL A 96 -8.41 6.77 6.77
C VAL A 96 -7.78 8.09 6.36
N MET A 97 -7.27 8.15 5.15
CA MET A 97 -6.75 9.39 4.56
C MET A 97 -7.84 10.04 3.73
N ASP A 98 -8.06 11.31 4.03
CA ASP A 98 -9.09 12.13 3.38
C ASP A 98 -8.62 13.59 3.47
N PRO A 99 -8.20 14.19 2.35
CA PRO A 99 -7.72 15.58 2.37
C PRO A 99 -8.74 16.59 2.90
N SER A 100 -10.02 16.31 2.72
CA SER A 100 -11.07 17.21 3.22
C SER A 100 -11.16 17.28 4.74
N SER A 101 -10.69 16.25 5.44
CA SER A 101 -10.62 16.20 6.89
C SER A 101 -9.24 16.53 7.45
N GLY A 102 -8.27 16.85 6.58
CA GLY A 102 -6.90 17.15 6.98
C GLY A 102 -6.01 15.93 7.19
N SER A 103 -6.49 14.74 6.87
CA SER A 103 -5.70 13.50 6.95
C SER A 103 -5.07 13.21 5.60
N TYR A 104 -3.80 13.56 5.44
CA TYR A 104 -3.12 13.54 4.14
C TYR A 104 -2.19 12.36 3.95
N GLY A 105 -1.70 11.74 5.00
CA GLY A 105 -0.69 10.72 4.84
C GLY A 105 -0.43 9.91 6.10
N CYS A 106 0.40 8.91 5.94
CA CYS A 106 0.84 8.06 7.04
C CYS A 106 2.20 7.46 6.75
N VAL A 107 2.79 6.87 7.77
CA VAL A 107 4.04 6.12 7.69
C VAL A 107 3.73 4.67 7.99
N VAL A 108 4.20 3.78 7.12
CA VAL A 108 4.15 2.34 7.36
C VAL A 108 5.55 1.89 7.77
N PRO A 109 5.78 1.58 9.05
CA PRO A 109 7.10 1.18 9.54
C PRO A 109 7.61 -0.10 8.87
N ALA A 110 8.93 -0.21 8.74
CA ALA A 110 9.56 -1.41 8.20
C ALA A 110 9.06 -2.66 8.92
N GLY A 111 8.77 -3.70 8.16
CA GLY A 111 8.30 -4.98 8.69
C GLY A 111 6.81 -5.05 9.01
N THR A 112 6.07 -3.97 8.84
CA THR A 112 4.62 -3.95 9.15
C THR A 112 3.81 -4.49 7.97
N TRP A 113 3.01 -5.52 8.24
CA TRP A 113 2.06 -6.04 7.27
C TRP A 113 0.96 -5.03 7.01
N HIS A 114 0.65 -4.77 5.74
CA HIS A 114 -0.32 -3.74 5.40
C HIS A 114 -0.97 -3.98 4.04
N THR A 115 -2.09 -3.32 3.84
CA THR A 115 -2.77 -3.17 2.54
C THR A 115 -3.51 -1.84 2.52
N VAL A 116 -4.16 -1.55 1.42
CA VAL A 116 -5.04 -0.39 1.28
C VAL A 116 -6.46 -0.84 0.94
N GLU A 117 -7.43 -0.09 1.44
CA GLU A 117 -8.83 -0.19 1.04
C GLU A 117 -9.22 1.13 0.39
N VAL A 118 -9.58 1.09 -0.88
CA VAL A 118 -9.85 2.29 -1.66
C VAL A 118 -11.33 2.63 -1.57
N LEU A 119 -11.65 3.79 -1.00
CA LEU A 119 -13.02 4.23 -0.77
C LEU A 119 -13.56 5.08 -1.93
N GLU A 120 -12.69 5.87 -2.55
CA GLU A 120 -12.97 6.67 -3.74
C GLU A 120 -11.78 6.56 -4.69
N PRO A 121 -11.93 6.86 -6.00
CA PRO A 121 -10.77 6.89 -6.90
C PRO A 121 -9.67 7.77 -6.31
N SER A 122 -8.48 7.18 -6.15
CA SER A 122 -7.40 7.80 -5.38
C SER A 122 -6.08 7.79 -6.13
N VAL A 123 -5.25 8.78 -5.84
CA VAL A 123 -3.85 8.79 -6.25
C VAL A 123 -3.01 9.06 -5.02
N ILE A 124 -2.07 8.16 -4.75
CA ILE A 124 -1.11 8.31 -3.66
C ILE A 124 0.29 8.55 -4.21
N TYR A 125 1.10 9.24 -3.40
CA TYR A 125 2.55 9.29 -3.56
C TYR A 125 3.15 8.34 -2.52
N GLU A 126 4.02 7.45 -2.97
CA GLU A 126 4.73 6.51 -2.10
C GLU A 126 6.23 6.70 -2.24
N SER A 127 6.93 6.63 -1.12
CA SER A 127 8.40 6.60 -1.12
C SER A 127 8.93 5.62 -0.09
N LYS A 128 10.00 4.93 -0.45
CA LYS A 128 10.74 4.04 0.45
C LYS A 128 12.14 3.79 -0.10
N ASP A 129 13.07 3.40 0.75
CA ASP A 129 14.41 3.03 0.35
C ASP A 129 14.43 1.64 -0.28
N GLY A 130 15.35 1.43 -1.22
CA GLY A 130 15.57 0.16 -1.89
C GLY A 130 15.08 0.17 -3.34
N LYS A 131 15.70 -0.65 -4.18
CA LYS A 131 15.28 -0.80 -5.58
C LYS A 131 13.95 -1.54 -5.66
N TYR A 132 13.12 -1.14 -6.60
CA TYR A 132 11.86 -1.82 -6.87
C TYR A 132 12.11 -3.32 -7.15
N GLY A 133 11.41 -4.17 -6.39
CA GLY A 133 11.54 -5.62 -6.52
C GLY A 133 12.77 -6.23 -5.84
N GLU A 134 13.67 -5.41 -5.30
CA GLU A 134 14.91 -5.85 -4.64
C GLU A 134 14.94 -5.49 -3.14
N ASP A 135 13.87 -4.95 -2.61
CA ASP A 135 13.77 -4.51 -1.21
C ASP A 135 13.38 -5.64 -0.24
N GLY A 136 13.30 -6.88 -0.73
CA GLY A 136 12.92 -8.02 0.09
C GLY A 136 11.44 -8.09 0.43
N SER A 137 10.58 -7.35 -0.28
CA SER A 137 9.14 -7.33 -0.03
C SER A 137 8.54 -8.73 -0.04
N GLU A 138 7.64 -8.98 0.91
CA GLU A 138 6.94 -10.25 1.08
C GLU A 138 5.43 -10.01 1.00
N ALA A 139 4.71 -10.97 0.41
CA ALA A 139 3.26 -10.98 0.39
C ALA A 139 2.70 -12.14 1.20
N VAL A 140 1.50 -11.94 1.70
CA VAL A 140 0.74 -12.98 2.39
C VAL A 140 0.28 -14.05 1.41
#